data_e412133f4d3db6058bcf1eaf7a231f03
#
_entry.id   e412133f4d3db6058bcf1eaf7a231f03
#
_cell.length_a   1.000
_cell.length_b   1.000
_cell.length_c   1.000
_cell.angle_alpha   90.00
_cell.angle_beta   90.00
_cell.angle_gamma   90.00
#
_symmetry.space_group_name_H-M   'P 1'
#
loop_
_entity.id
_entity.type
_entity.pdbx_description
1 polymer ?
#
loop_
_entity_poly.entity_id
_entity_poly.type
_entity_poly.pdbx_seq_one_letter_code
_entity_poly.pdbx_strand_id
1 'polypeptide(L)'
;MKIIEKLMFVALAAMLIASCGPYSKLSKEQRVVVDEALRKAYVRAIEKPDLKLEITQIIPQGMPSKISTGEFTLRLEGDVVTTRLPFIGVSHQPMYAGVDEISIVFDEEKGDLKKDFSKAKKGSYKYEFKGGEGYYKWEITLNLYDNGKATIDCHCTDGRSMNYYADIVLLD
;
A
#
# COMPACT_ATOMS: atom_id res chain seq x y z
N MET A 1 -27.07 27.50 -0.14
CA MET A 1 -25.77 28.17 0.01
C MET A 1 -24.71 27.28 0.67
N LYS A 2 -24.92 26.65 1.81
CA LYS A 2 -23.90 25.83 2.53
C LYS A 2 -23.37 24.58 1.81
N ILE A 3 -24.09 24.01 0.86
CA ILE A 3 -23.67 22.80 0.12
C ILE A 3 -22.70 23.17 -1.02
N ILE A 4 -22.93 24.28 -1.69
CA ILE A 4 -22.08 24.77 -2.80
C ILE A 4 -20.70 25.21 -2.26
N GLU A 5 -20.66 25.85 -1.10
CA GLU A 5 -19.40 26.21 -0.44
C GLU A 5 -18.57 24.97 -0.05
N LYS A 6 -19.23 23.91 0.45
CA LYS A 6 -18.54 22.65 0.78
C LYS A 6 -18.00 21.93 -0.46
N LEU A 7 -18.75 21.93 -1.56
CA LEU A 7 -18.30 21.35 -2.84
C LEU A 7 -17.13 22.15 -3.44
N MET A 8 -17.16 23.47 -3.34
CA MET A 8 -16.08 24.33 -3.82
C MET A 8 -14.79 24.16 -2.99
N PHE A 9 -14.92 23.93 -1.68
CA PHE A 9 -13.78 23.65 -0.81
C PHE A 9 -13.13 22.28 -1.09
N VAL A 10 -13.92 21.24 -1.39
CA VAL A 10 -13.42 19.92 -1.75
C VAL A 10 -12.72 19.94 -3.11
N ALA A 11 -13.28 20.67 -4.09
CA ALA A 11 -12.64 20.84 -5.40
C ALA A 11 -11.33 21.65 -5.32
N LEU A 12 -11.25 22.65 -4.44
CA LEU A 12 -10.05 23.45 -4.21
C LEU A 12 -8.95 22.61 -3.51
N ALA A 13 -9.33 21.72 -2.57
CA ALA A 13 -8.41 20.80 -1.90
C ALA A 13 -7.84 19.78 -2.89
N ALA A 14 -8.66 19.26 -3.82
CA ALA A 14 -8.21 18.30 -4.83
C ALA A 14 -7.21 18.91 -5.82
N MET A 15 -7.36 20.19 -6.18
CA MET A 15 -6.40 20.89 -7.07
C MET A 15 -5.06 21.19 -6.39
N LEU A 16 -4.98 21.20 -5.06
CA LEU A 16 -3.75 21.48 -4.32
C LEU A 16 -2.84 20.24 -4.17
N ILE A 17 -3.35 19.04 -4.40
CA ILE A 17 -2.61 17.78 -4.24
C ILE A 17 -1.70 17.49 -5.46
N ALA A 18 -2.01 18.06 -6.63
CA ALA A 18 -1.29 17.81 -7.88
C ALA A 18 0.06 18.53 -8.02
N SER A 19 0.52 19.30 -7.02
CA SER A 19 1.73 20.10 -7.12
C SER A 19 2.49 20.14 -5.78
N CYS A 20 3.68 19.61 -5.77
CA CYS A 20 4.62 19.62 -4.62
C CYS A 20 5.00 21.03 -4.09
N GLY A 21 4.53 22.10 -4.75
CA GLY A 21 4.84 23.50 -4.44
C GLY A 21 3.86 24.26 -3.53
N PRO A 22 2.54 23.99 -3.53
CA PRO A 22 1.59 24.83 -2.81
C PRO A 22 1.45 24.55 -1.32
N TYR A 23 1.73 23.30 -0.86
CA TYR A 23 1.58 22.96 0.57
C TYR A 23 2.49 23.80 1.48
N SER A 24 3.71 24.09 1.04
CA SER A 24 4.67 24.89 1.82
C SER A 24 4.24 26.35 2.02
N LYS A 25 3.34 26.87 1.17
CA LYS A 25 2.82 28.24 1.20
C LYS A 25 1.55 28.40 2.06
N LEU A 26 0.99 27.29 2.55
CA LEU A 26 -0.23 27.30 3.37
C LEU A 26 0.07 27.81 4.79
N SER A 27 -0.88 28.54 5.38
CA SER A 27 -0.86 28.87 6.80
C SER A 27 -0.96 27.60 7.68
N LYS A 28 -0.61 27.72 8.97
CA LYS A 28 -0.72 26.58 9.90
C LYS A 28 -2.15 26.04 9.97
N GLU A 29 -3.14 26.92 10.02
CA GLU A 29 -4.57 26.54 10.07
C GLU A 29 -5.01 25.86 8.77
N GLN A 30 -4.55 26.35 7.62
CA GLN A 30 -4.86 25.72 6.33
C GLN A 30 -4.24 24.32 6.21
N ARG A 31 -3.01 24.14 6.70
CA ARG A 31 -2.37 22.79 6.72
C ARG A 31 -3.19 21.81 7.54
N VAL A 32 -3.64 22.18 8.74
CA VAL A 32 -4.47 21.32 9.58
C VAL A 32 -5.75 20.87 8.86
N VAL A 33 -6.40 21.77 8.13
CA VAL A 33 -7.62 21.45 7.37
C VAL A 33 -7.32 20.48 6.23
N VAL A 34 -6.20 20.70 5.50
CA VAL A 34 -5.78 19.83 4.39
C VAL A 34 -5.39 18.45 4.92
N ASP A 35 -4.60 18.37 6.00
CA ASP A 35 -4.17 17.12 6.60
C ASP A 35 -5.36 16.30 7.11
N GLU A 36 -6.36 16.94 7.72
CA GLU A 36 -7.58 16.27 8.16
C GLU A 36 -8.43 15.76 6.99
N ALA A 37 -8.49 16.52 5.90
CA ALA A 37 -9.19 16.11 4.68
C ALA A 37 -8.51 14.92 4.02
N LEU A 38 -7.18 14.93 3.91
CA LEU A 38 -6.37 13.83 3.39
C LEU A 38 -6.54 12.58 4.26
N ARG A 39 -6.42 12.72 5.58
CA ARG A 39 -6.65 11.63 6.51
C ARG A 39 -8.02 10.97 6.32
N LYS A 40 -9.07 11.76 6.19
CA LYS A 40 -10.44 11.25 5.91
C LYS A 40 -10.51 10.53 4.56
N ALA A 41 -9.80 11.01 3.54
CA ALA A 41 -9.74 10.37 2.23
C ALA A 41 -9.03 9.01 2.32
N TYR A 42 -7.87 8.93 2.99
CA TYR A 42 -7.17 7.67 3.22
C TYR A 42 -8.01 6.66 4.01
N VAL A 43 -8.65 7.09 5.09
CA VAL A 43 -9.52 6.20 5.89
C VAL A 43 -10.65 5.65 5.03
N ARG A 44 -11.29 6.46 4.20
CA ARG A 44 -12.35 5.98 3.29
C ARG A 44 -11.84 4.97 2.26
N ALA A 45 -10.66 5.22 1.69
CA ALA A 45 -10.03 4.30 0.75
C ALA A 45 -9.67 2.96 1.44
N ILE A 46 -9.15 3.02 2.67
CA ILE A 46 -8.81 1.84 3.46
C ILE A 46 -10.06 1.02 3.83
N GLU A 47 -11.14 1.66 4.25
CA GLU A 47 -12.38 0.96 4.66
C GLU A 47 -13.10 0.32 3.48
N LYS A 48 -13.00 0.90 2.30
CA LYS A 48 -13.41 0.28 1.05
C LYS A 48 -12.18 -0.47 0.50
N PRO A 49 -12.24 -1.78 0.26
CA PRO A 49 -11.11 -2.51 -0.30
C PRO A 49 -10.96 -2.20 -1.80
N ASP A 50 -10.55 -0.99 -2.09
CA ASP A 50 -10.19 -0.49 -3.42
C ASP A 50 -8.97 0.42 -3.22
N LEU A 51 -7.80 -0.23 -3.15
CA LEU A 51 -6.54 0.37 -2.75
C LEU A 51 -5.47 0.09 -3.80
N LYS A 52 -4.70 1.10 -4.12
CA LYS A 52 -3.42 0.96 -4.81
C LYS A 52 -2.30 1.38 -3.86
N LEU A 53 -1.33 0.52 -3.65
CA LEU A 53 -0.13 0.78 -2.88
C LEU A 53 1.05 0.88 -3.85
N GLU A 54 1.80 1.97 -3.79
CA GLU A 54 3.06 2.13 -4.53
C GLU A 54 4.23 1.87 -3.61
N ILE A 55 5.11 0.92 -4.00
CA ILE A 55 6.26 0.53 -3.20
C ILE A 55 7.32 1.63 -3.26
N THR A 56 7.69 2.15 -2.09
CA THR A 56 8.72 3.19 -1.96
C THR A 56 10.07 2.62 -1.51
N GLN A 57 10.04 1.51 -0.75
CA GLN A 57 11.26 0.88 -0.26
C GLN A 57 11.09 -0.62 -0.12
N ILE A 58 12.13 -1.36 -0.51
CA ILE A 58 12.24 -2.81 -0.40
C ILE A 58 13.18 -3.11 0.76
N ILE A 59 12.75 -4.00 1.69
CA ILE A 59 13.49 -4.36 2.89
C ILE A 59 13.78 -5.87 2.86
N PRO A 60 14.88 -6.30 2.23
CA PRO A 60 15.27 -7.70 2.20
C PRO A 60 15.72 -8.17 3.58
N GLN A 61 15.44 -9.42 3.90
CA GLN A 61 15.91 -10.01 5.15
C GLN A 61 17.43 -10.14 5.16
N GLY A 62 18.08 -9.55 6.17
CA GLY A 62 19.54 -9.63 6.35
C GLY A 62 20.38 -8.81 5.37
N MET A 63 19.76 -7.92 4.59
CA MET A 63 20.44 -7.02 3.64
C MET A 63 20.00 -5.57 3.82
N PRO A 64 20.78 -4.60 3.38
CA PRO A 64 20.37 -3.19 3.37
C PRO A 64 19.11 -2.98 2.54
N SER A 65 18.25 -2.08 3.00
CA SER A 65 17.05 -1.69 2.26
C SER A 65 17.41 -0.96 0.97
N LYS A 66 16.54 -1.09 -0.04
CA LYS A 66 16.68 -0.46 -1.35
C LYS A 66 15.50 0.46 -1.61
N ILE A 67 15.76 1.64 -2.14
CA ILE A 67 14.70 2.55 -2.60
C ILE A 67 14.10 1.96 -3.88
N SER A 68 12.77 1.94 -3.96
CA SER A 68 12.04 1.57 -5.16
C SER A 68 11.79 2.81 -6.02
N THR A 69 11.90 2.66 -7.33
CA THR A 69 11.65 3.73 -8.31
C THR A 69 10.19 3.86 -8.73
N GLY A 70 9.25 3.23 -7.98
CA GLY A 70 7.81 3.38 -8.21
C GLY A 70 7.20 2.43 -9.25
N GLU A 71 7.95 1.47 -9.76
CA GLU A 71 7.46 0.51 -10.76
C GLU A 71 6.62 -0.63 -10.15
N PHE A 72 6.76 -0.84 -8.83
CA PHE A 72 6.12 -1.94 -8.14
C PHE A 72 4.88 -1.47 -7.38
N THR A 73 3.78 -2.16 -7.61
CA THR A 73 2.50 -1.83 -6.98
C THR A 73 1.79 -3.07 -6.45
N LEU A 74 0.95 -2.86 -5.43
CA LEU A 74 -0.04 -3.83 -4.99
C LEU A 74 -1.41 -3.17 -5.10
N ARG A 75 -2.33 -3.82 -5.79
CA ARG A 75 -3.73 -3.40 -5.89
C ARG A 75 -4.62 -4.40 -5.17
N LEU A 76 -5.56 -3.89 -4.39
CA LEU A 76 -6.57 -4.63 -3.69
C LEU A 76 -7.94 -4.12 -4.12
N GLU A 77 -8.72 -4.95 -4.82
CA GLU A 77 -10.08 -4.66 -5.29
C GLU A 77 -11.05 -5.70 -4.69
N GLY A 78 -11.81 -5.30 -3.71
CA GLY A 78 -12.69 -6.23 -2.99
C GLY A 78 -11.89 -7.30 -2.25
N ASP A 79 -11.95 -8.53 -2.72
CA ASP A 79 -11.20 -9.70 -2.25
C ASP A 79 -10.12 -10.17 -3.24
N VAL A 80 -9.88 -9.38 -4.30
CA VAL A 80 -8.91 -9.68 -5.36
C VAL A 80 -7.64 -8.89 -5.13
N VAL A 81 -6.49 -9.58 -5.14
CA VAL A 81 -5.16 -8.97 -5.05
C VAL A 81 -4.43 -9.13 -6.37
N THR A 82 -3.93 -8.01 -6.88
CA THR A 82 -3.05 -7.97 -8.04
C THR A 82 -1.73 -7.33 -7.62
N THR A 83 -0.62 -8.03 -7.80
CA THR A 83 0.70 -7.49 -7.46
C THR A 83 1.81 -8.18 -8.21
N ARG A 84 2.89 -7.44 -8.41
CA ARG A 84 4.20 -7.96 -8.81
C ARG A 84 5.25 -7.27 -7.96
N LEU A 85 5.73 -7.94 -6.91
CA LEU A 85 6.72 -7.41 -5.99
C LEU A 85 8.07 -8.10 -6.20
N PRO A 86 9.18 -7.35 -6.24
CA PRO A 86 10.50 -7.93 -6.38
C PRO A 86 10.87 -8.69 -5.11
N PHE A 87 11.34 -9.92 -5.24
CA PHE A 87 11.91 -10.68 -4.16
C PHE A 87 13.44 -10.63 -4.24
N ILE A 88 14.08 -10.13 -3.18
CA ILE A 88 15.53 -10.09 -3.04
C ILE A 88 15.89 -10.95 -1.82
N GLY A 89 16.43 -12.15 -2.05
CA GLY A 89 16.77 -13.05 -0.96
C GLY A 89 17.54 -14.28 -1.44
N VAL A 90 18.01 -15.08 -0.50
CA VAL A 90 18.68 -16.34 -0.79
C VAL A 90 17.61 -17.40 -1.10
N SER A 91 17.63 -17.94 -2.30
CA SER A 91 16.84 -19.12 -2.63
C SER A 91 17.59 -20.37 -2.13
N HIS A 92 16.93 -21.19 -1.33
CA HIS A 92 17.47 -22.48 -0.86
C HIS A 92 17.34 -23.59 -1.92
N GLN A 93 16.76 -23.29 -3.09
CA GLN A 93 16.71 -24.23 -4.21
C GLN A 93 17.72 -23.84 -5.29
N PRO A 94 18.36 -24.83 -5.95
CA PRO A 94 19.22 -24.56 -7.09
C PRO A 94 18.38 -23.88 -8.18
N MET A 95 18.67 -22.61 -8.43
CA MET A 95 18.07 -21.88 -9.54
C MET A 95 18.55 -22.50 -10.84
N TYR A 96 17.65 -22.97 -11.67
CA TYR A 96 17.99 -23.24 -13.07
C TYR A 96 18.42 -21.91 -13.69
N ALA A 97 19.61 -21.90 -14.27
CA ALA A 97 20.17 -20.74 -14.95
C ALA A 97 19.15 -20.22 -15.98
N GLY A 98 18.63 -18.99 -15.77
CA GLY A 98 17.70 -18.35 -16.69
C GLY A 98 16.42 -17.81 -16.08
N VAL A 99 16.19 -17.90 -14.77
CA VAL A 99 15.06 -17.26 -14.12
C VAL A 99 15.55 -15.96 -13.46
N ASP A 100 15.38 -14.88 -14.19
CA ASP A 100 15.58 -13.53 -13.67
C ASP A 100 14.55 -13.29 -12.55
N GLU A 101 15.04 -12.78 -11.42
CA GLU A 101 14.31 -12.27 -10.27
C GLU A 101 13.05 -13.05 -9.86
N ILE A 102 13.15 -13.75 -8.75
CA ILE A 102 11.96 -14.33 -8.10
C ILE A 102 11.07 -13.15 -7.71
N SER A 103 9.91 -13.05 -8.34
CA SER A 103 8.90 -12.05 -8.01
C SER A 103 7.75 -12.70 -7.23
N ILE A 104 7.18 -11.97 -6.28
CA ILE A 104 5.89 -12.33 -5.69
C ILE A 104 4.81 -11.83 -6.64
N VAL A 105 4.17 -12.74 -7.36
CA VAL A 105 3.19 -12.40 -8.39
C VAL A 105 1.82 -12.94 -7.98
N PHE A 106 0.84 -12.06 -7.94
CA PHE A 106 -0.58 -12.39 -7.90
C PHE A 106 -1.23 -11.68 -9.08
N ASP A 107 -1.88 -12.44 -9.94
CA ASP A 107 -2.56 -11.93 -11.12
C ASP A 107 -4.07 -12.12 -10.91
N GLU A 108 -4.73 -11.07 -10.40
CA GLU A 108 -6.15 -11.07 -10.03
C GLU A 108 -6.53 -12.25 -9.11
N GLU A 109 -5.64 -12.55 -8.15
CA GLU A 109 -5.85 -13.69 -7.27
C GLU A 109 -6.91 -13.39 -6.23
N LYS A 110 -7.93 -14.26 -6.21
CA LYS A 110 -9.01 -14.22 -5.24
C LYS A 110 -8.65 -15.04 -4.03
N GLY A 111 -8.63 -14.43 -2.87
CA GLY A 111 -8.20 -15.09 -1.64
C GLY A 111 -9.04 -14.74 -0.42
N ASP A 112 -8.66 -15.37 0.68
CA ASP A 112 -9.31 -15.19 1.98
C ASP A 112 -8.79 -13.88 2.61
N LEU A 113 -9.46 -12.75 2.27
CA LEU A 113 -9.11 -11.45 2.82
C LEU A 113 -9.67 -11.27 4.22
N LYS A 114 -8.78 -11.23 5.20
CA LYS A 114 -9.14 -10.92 6.59
C LYS A 114 -8.89 -9.45 6.90
N LYS A 115 -9.80 -8.84 7.66
CA LYS A 115 -9.74 -7.44 8.09
C LYS A 115 -9.62 -7.38 9.60
N ASP A 116 -8.64 -6.65 10.10
CA ASP A 116 -8.53 -6.30 11.51
C ASP A 116 -8.43 -4.78 11.66
N PHE A 117 -9.51 -4.17 12.10
CA PHE A 117 -9.63 -2.73 12.35
C PHE A 117 -9.74 -2.40 13.86
N SER A 118 -9.31 -3.30 14.71
CA SER A 118 -9.32 -3.10 16.17
C SER A 118 -8.52 -1.86 16.60
N LYS A 119 -7.53 -1.48 15.80
CA LYS A 119 -6.67 -0.30 16.02
C LYS A 119 -7.05 0.93 15.20
N ALA A 120 -8.22 0.95 14.55
CA ALA A 120 -8.67 2.07 13.71
C ALA A 120 -8.71 3.41 14.45
N LYS A 121 -9.07 3.42 15.74
CA LYS A 121 -9.03 4.62 16.60
C LYS A 121 -7.60 5.21 16.75
N LYS A 122 -6.56 4.41 16.49
CA LYS A 122 -5.16 4.82 16.52
C LYS A 122 -4.63 5.11 15.11
N GLY A 123 -5.48 5.12 14.10
CA GLY A 123 -5.12 5.35 12.70
C GLY A 123 -4.40 4.18 12.04
N SER A 124 -4.55 2.94 12.55
CA SER A 124 -3.91 1.75 12.02
C SER A 124 -4.95 0.70 11.64
N TYR A 125 -4.81 0.13 10.44
CA TYR A 125 -5.72 -0.84 9.84
C TYR A 125 -4.89 -2.00 9.28
N LYS A 126 -5.41 -3.22 9.38
CA LYS A 126 -4.69 -4.41 8.93
C LYS A 126 -5.57 -5.23 7.99
N TYR A 127 -4.95 -5.66 6.88
CA TYR A 127 -5.49 -6.70 6.02
C TYR A 127 -4.51 -7.88 5.99
N GLU A 128 -5.04 -9.09 5.96
CA GLU A 128 -4.27 -10.32 5.74
C GLU A 128 -4.85 -11.04 4.54
N PHE A 129 -3.98 -11.49 3.67
CA PHE A 129 -4.32 -12.20 2.45
C PHE A 129 -3.41 -13.42 2.32
N LYS A 130 -3.99 -14.55 1.89
CA LYS A 130 -3.22 -15.77 1.60
C LYS A 130 -3.48 -16.18 0.16
N GLY A 131 -2.40 -16.35 -0.59
CA GLY A 131 -2.48 -16.73 -1.99
C GLY A 131 -1.20 -17.37 -2.50
N GLY A 132 -1.15 -17.66 -3.80
CA GLY A 132 -0.03 -18.28 -4.49
C GLY A 132 -0.32 -19.71 -4.94
N GLU A 133 0.39 -20.14 -5.98
CA GLU A 133 0.21 -21.43 -6.60
C GLU A 133 1.28 -22.45 -6.16
N GLY A 134 0.88 -23.72 -6.09
CA GLY A 134 1.77 -24.84 -5.88
C GLY A 134 2.46 -24.82 -4.52
N TYR A 135 3.79 -24.98 -4.53
CA TYR A 135 4.63 -25.05 -3.33
C TYR A 135 4.82 -23.68 -2.65
N TYR A 136 4.64 -22.58 -3.38
CA TYR A 136 4.93 -21.24 -2.89
C TYR A 136 3.64 -20.50 -2.55
N LYS A 137 3.15 -20.74 -1.34
CA LYS A 137 2.03 -19.97 -0.80
C LYS A 137 2.57 -18.82 0.02
N TRP A 138 2.02 -17.65 -0.24
CA TRP A 138 2.37 -16.43 0.44
C TRP A 138 1.26 -15.99 1.39
N GLU A 139 1.65 -15.56 2.56
CA GLU A 139 0.80 -14.81 3.47
C GLU A 139 1.27 -13.36 3.42
N ILE A 140 0.38 -12.47 2.98
CA ILE A 140 0.63 -11.04 2.86
C ILE A 140 -0.15 -10.32 3.94
N THR A 141 0.57 -9.53 4.75
CA THR A 141 -0.01 -8.63 5.75
C THR A 141 0.19 -7.20 5.29
N LEU A 142 -0.91 -6.47 5.12
CA LEU A 142 -0.91 -5.04 4.82
C LEU A 142 -1.22 -4.28 6.12
N ASN A 143 -0.28 -3.48 6.61
CA ASN A 143 -0.55 -2.52 7.68
C ASN A 143 -0.67 -1.13 7.04
N LEU A 144 -1.85 -0.55 7.12
CA LEU A 144 -2.22 0.70 6.48
C LEU A 144 -2.43 1.76 7.55
N TYR A 145 -2.01 2.99 7.26
CA TYR A 145 -2.10 4.08 8.20
C TYR A 145 -2.91 5.24 7.62
N ASP A 146 -3.61 5.95 8.48
CA ASP A 146 -4.46 7.09 8.11
C ASP A 146 -3.69 8.32 7.59
N ASN A 147 -2.36 8.27 7.64
CA ASN A 147 -1.45 9.26 7.05
C ASN A 147 -1.02 8.92 5.62
N GLY A 148 -1.61 7.90 5.00
CA GLY A 148 -1.29 7.48 3.64
C GLY A 148 -0.06 6.58 3.51
N LYS A 149 0.58 6.18 4.61
CA LYS A 149 1.68 5.22 4.61
C LYS A 149 1.18 3.80 4.78
N ALA A 150 1.97 2.85 4.29
CA ALA A 150 1.68 1.42 4.44
C ALA A 150 2.96 0.61 4.61
N THR A 151 2.85 -0.56 5.25
CA THR A 151 3.86 -1.61 5.21
C THR A 151 3.23 -2.89 4.68
N ILE A 152 4.01 -3.63 3.91
CA ILE A 152 3.62 -4.92 3.35
C ILE A 152 4.62 -5.95 3.84
N ASP A 153 4.13 -6.93 4.59
CA ASP A 153 4.92 -8.04 5.10
C ASP A 153 4.50 -9.31 4.36
N CYS A 154 5.42 -9.93 3.64
CA CYS A 154 5.20 -11.14 2.85
C CYS A 154 5.97 -12.30 3.45
N HIS A 155 5.28 -13.39 3.77
CA HIS A 155 5.87 -14.63 4.27
C HIS A 155 5.49 -15.81 3.36
N CYS A 156 6.48 -16.55 2.90
CA CYS A 156 6.27 -17.76 2.14
C CYS A 156 6.27 -18.99 3.03
N THR A 157 5.53 -20.02 2.65
CA THR A 157 5.49 -21.31 3.37
C THR A 157 6.85 -22.02 3.45
N ASP A 158 7.80 -21.68 2.59
CA ASP A 158 9.17 -22.21 2.61
C ASP A 158 10.13 -21.44 3.52
N GLY A 159 9.63 -20.46 4.29
CA GLY A 159 10.39 -19.66 5.24
C GLY A 159 10.99 -18.35 4.65
N ARG A 160 10.82 -18.09 3.36
CA ARG A 160 11.23 -16.81 2.78
C ARG A 160 10.34 -15.68 3.29
N SER A 161 10.92 -14.52 3.52
CA SER A 161 10.17 -13.32 3.89
C SER A 161 10.72 -12.07 3.21
N MET A 162 9.83 -11.11 2.97
CA MET A 162 10.16 -9.82 2.38
C MET A 162 9.23 -8.76 2.93
N ASN A 163 9.78 -7.59 3.23
CA ASN A 163 9.01 -6.46 3.72
C ASN A 163 9.18 -5.28 2.80
N TYR A 164 8.13 -4.44 2.72
CA TYR A 164 8.13 -3.25 1.88
C TYR A 164 7.50 -2.09 2.65
N TYR A 165 8.01 -0.87 2.40
CA TYR A 165 7.27 0.35 2.66
C TYR A 165 6.57 0.80 1.39
N ALA A 166 5.38 1.35 1.55
CA ALA A 166 4.56 1.81 0.45
C ALA A 166 3.77 3.07 0.83
N ASP A 167 3.31 3.76 -0.19
CA ASP A 167 2.37 4.87 -0.08
C ASP A 167 1.01 4.45 -0.65
N ILE A 168 -0.07 4.87 0.04
CA ILE A 168 -1.45 4.67 -0.43
C ILE A 168 -1.72 5.71 -1.50
N VAL A 169 -2.07 5.26 -2.70
CA VAL A 169 -2.51 6.12 -3.80
C VAL A 169 -4.02 6.24 -3.73
N LEU A 170 -4.51 7.47 -3.63
CA LEU A 170 -5.95 7.75 -3.75
C LEU A 170 -6.32 7.67 -5.22
N LEU A 171 -7.26 6.78 -5.54
CA LEU A 171 -7.83 6.65 -6.87
C LEU A 171 -8.93 7.71 -7.03
N ASP A 172 -8.95 8.39 -8.16
CA ASP A 172 -9.91 9.44 -8.52
C ASP A 172 -11.32 8.87 -8.75
#